data_aa83a2d078b9357bb3c76c0dad24db7a
#
_entry.id   aa83a2d078b9357bb3c76c0dad24db7a
#
_cell.length_a   1.000
_cell.length_b   1.000
_cell.length_c   1.000
_cell.angle_alpha   90.00
_cell.angle_beta   90.00
_cell.angle_gamma   90.00
#
_symmetry.space_group_name_H-M   'P 1'
#
loop_
_entity.id
_entity.type
_entity.pdbx_description
1 polymer ?
#
loop_
_entity_poly.entity_id
_entity_poly.type
_entity_poly.pdbx_seq_one_letter_code
_entity_poly.pdbx_strand_id
1 'polypeptide(L)'
;MLRIDSLEVFQEFEEDPERQRSLRYYLINVGGVTARDALNQFLKEAMTDSLTQKFSWTGKSVSDKENLQPLFNTCIEKVFFDALRECRTIPQPHDSTEFARLMQEAIRGAQKRLRDAKRRANRSVHVEGRRQKYMAEMAHRYEGEHPGQ
;
A
#
# COMPACT_ATOMS: atom_id res chain seq x y z
N MET A 1 -8.95 0.40 13.96
CA MET A 1 -9.59 1.08 12.80
C MET A 1 -9.35 0.26 11.54
N LEU A 2 -10.41 0.03 10.76
CA LEU A 2 -10.29 -0.67 9.48
C LEU A 2 -9.71 0.26 8.42
N ARG A 3 -8.78 -0.28 7.62
CA ARG A 3 -8.19 0.46 6.51
C ARG A 3 -9.22 0.71 5.42
N ILE A 4 -9.07 1.83 4.72
CA ILE A 4 -9.84 2.13 3.53
C ILE A 4 -9.30 1.22 2.41
N ASP A 5 -10.17 0.38 1.85
CA ASP A 5 -9.77 -0.67 0.90
C ASP A 5 -10.42 -0.54 -0.49
N SER A 6 -11.34 0.41 -0.67
CA SER A 6 -12.03 0.63 -1.93
C SER A 6 -12.27 2.11 -2.20
N LEU A 7 -12.52 2.46 -3.46
CA LEU A 7 -12.84 3.83 -3.84
C LEU A 7 -14.17 4.28 -3.26
N GLU A 8 -15.14 3.38 -3.10
CA GLU A 8 -16.43 3.70 -2.48
C GLU A 8 -16.25 4.09 -1.01
N VAL A 9 -15.48 3.31 -0.26
CA VAL A 9 -15.18 3.61 1.16
C VAL A 9 -14.35 4.90 1.25
N PHE A 10 -13.44 5.14 0.31
CA PHE A 10 -12.67 6.38 0.24
C PHE A 10 -13.60 7.58 0.06
N GLN A 11 -14.58 7.51 -0.83
CA GLN A 11 -15.56 8.59 -1.04
C GLN A 11 -16.40 8.83 0.22
N GLU A 12 -16.83 7.77 0.90
CA GLU A 12 -17.56 7.90 2.18
C GLU A 12 -16.70 8.60 3.23
N PHE A 13 -15.41 8.27 3.31
CA PHE A 13 -14.47 8.91 4.23
C PHE A 13 -14.32 10.41 3.92
N GLU A 14 -14.25 10.77 2.62
CA GLU A 14 -14.10 12.18 2.21
C GLU A 14 -15.32 13.03 2.57
N GLU A 15 -16.47 12.42 2.82
CA GLU A 15 -17.72 13.08 3.20
C GLU A 15 -18.02 12.97 4.70
N ASP A 16 -17.15 12.32 5.49
CA ASP A 16 -17.40 12.02 6.91
C ASP A 16 -16.36 12.69 7.81
N PRO A 17 -16.69 13.89 8.36
CA PRO A 17 -15.78 14.61 9.26
C PRO A 17 -15.42 13.85 10.54
N GLU A 18 -16.32 13.00 11.05
CA GLU A 18 -16.06 12.21 12.26
C GLU A 18 -15.01 11.14 12.01
N ARG A 19 -15.09 10.44 10.88
CA ARG A 19 -14.07 9.47 10.48
C ARG A 19 -12.73 10.15 10.27
N GLN A 20 -12.71 11.31 9.65
CA GLN A 20 -11.50 12.10 9.44
C GLN A 20 -10.84 12.47 10.77
N ARG A 21 -11.63 12.92 11.74
CA ARG A 21 -11.15 13.25 13.07
C ARG A 21 -10.62 12.03 13.81
N SER A 22 -11.31 10.91 13.73
CA SER A 22 -10.92 9.65 14.35
C SER A 22 -9.59 9.15 13.77
N LEU A 23 -9.44 9.23 12.46
CA LEU A 23 -8.19 8.85 11.78
C LEU A 23 -7.04 9.75 12.24
N ARG A 24 -7.26 11.05 12.32
CA ARG A 24 -6.22 11.99 12.79
C ARG A 24 -5.70 11.61 14.18
N TYR A 25 -6.60 11.37 15.13
CA TYR A 25 -6.21 10.96 16.49
C TYR A 25 -5.44 9.64 16.48
N TYR A 26 -5.90 8.69 15.69
CA TYR A 26 -5.22 7.41 15.55
C TYR A 26 -3.79 7.59 15.02
N LEU A 27 -3.62 8.38 13.96
CA LEU A 27 -2.32 8.60 13.33
C LEU A 27 -1.34 9.35 14.25
N ILE A 28 -1.83 10.29 15.06
CA ILE A 28 -0.99 10.96 16.06
C ILE A 28 -0.37 9.93 17.01
N ASN A 29 -1.14 8.92 17.39
CA ASN A 29 -0.64 7.85 18.28
C ASN A 29 0.30 6.89 17.55
N VAL A 30 0.13 6.70 16.25
CA VAL A 30 1.05 5.89 15.42
C VAL A 30 2.42 6.59 15.36
N GLY A 31 2.43 7.88 15.04
CA GLY A 31 3.65 8.68 15.01
C GLY A 31 4.70 8.15 14.05
N GLY A 32 5.96 8.46 14.36
CA GLY A 32 7.14 8.03 13.61
C GLY A 32 8.38 8.72 14.14
N VAL A 33 9.55 8.36 13.62
CA VAL A 33 10.84 8.96 14.01
C VAL A 33 11.13 10.20 13.17
N THR A 34 10.83 10.15 11.86
CA THR A 34 10.99 11.25 10.91
C THR A 34 9.67 11.52 10.23
N ALA A 35 9.56 12.68 9.56
CA ALA A 35 8.37 12.98 8.75
C ALA A 35 8.16 11.94 7.65
N ARG A 36 9.21 11.49 6.98
CA ARG A 36 9.14 10.42 5.97
C ARG A 36 8.58 9.13 6.55
N ASP A 37 9.13 8.69 7.68
CA ASP A 37 8.69 7.48 8.37
C ASP A 37 7.23 7.59 8.80
N ALA A 38 6.84 8.72 9.41
CA ALA A 38 5.47 8.96 9.86
C ALA A 38 4.48 8.90 8.69
N LEU A 39 4.77 9.58 7.58
CA LEU A 39 3.87 9.60 6.42
C LEU A 39 3.75 8.23 5.75
N ASN A 40 4.83 7.46 5.70
CA ASN A 40 4.78 6.07 5.24
C ASN A 40 3.86 5.22 6.12
N GLN A 41 3.98 5.36 7.45
CA GLN A 41 3.13 4.64 8.40
C GLN A 41 1.67 5.11 8.31
N PHE A 42 1.44 6.41 8.18
CA PHE A 42 0.09 6.97 8.04
C PHE A 42 -0.62 6.39 6.83
N LEU A 43 0.04 6.37 5.68
CA LEU A 43 -0.54 5.83 4.45
C LEU A 43 -0.82 4.33 4.60
N LYS A 44 0.12 3.59 5.16
CA LYS A 44 -0.01 2.15 5.38
C LYS A 44 -1.17 1.81 6.33
N GLU A 45 -1.36 2.61 7.37
CA GLU A 45 -2.44 2.40 8.34
C GLU A 45 -3.81 2.84 7.81
N ALA A 46 -3.87 3.88 6.99
CA ALA A 46 -5.12 4.46 6.52
C ALA A 46 -5.69 3.74 5.30
N MET A 47 -4.84 3.32 4.37
CA MET A 47 -5.25 2.75 3.09
C MET A 47 -4.51 1.45 2.80
N THR A 48 -5.20 0.52 2.15
CA THR A 48 -4.53 -0.69 1.65
C THR A 48 -3.60 -0.33 0.48
N ASP A 49 -2.56 -1.12 0.26
CA ASP A 49 -1.66 -0.94 -0.88
C ASP A 49 -2.41 -1.12 -2.21
N SER A 50 -3.39 -2.03 -2.24
CA SER A 50 -4.25 -2.25 -3.42
C SER A 50 -5.05 -1.00 -3.78
N LEU A 51 -5.56 -0.28 -2.80
CA LEU A 51 -6.27 0.98 -3.06
C LEU A 51 -5.28 2.08 -3.45
N THR A 52 -4.15 2.18 -2.76
CA THR A 52 -3.15 3.23 -3.01
C THR A 52 -2.63 3.20 -4.44
N GLN A 53 -2.54 2.02 -5.08
CA GLN A 53 -2.11 1.93 -6.48
C GLN A 53 -3.05 2.66 -7.45
N LYS A 54 -4.29 2.94 -7.06
CA LYS A 54 -5.26 3.69 -7.86
C LYS A 54 -5.09 5.21 -7.77
N PHE A 55 -4.11 5.65 -6.98
CA PHE A 55 -3.82 7.06 -6.74
C PHE A 55 -2.43 7.42 -7.23
N SER A 56 -2.29 8.67 -7.65
CA SER A 56 -1.00 9.36 -7.71
C SER A 56 -1.17 10.70 -6.99
N TRP A 57 -0.07 11.42 -6.78
CA TRP A 57 -0.17 12.70 -6.07
C TRP A 57 -1.07 13.69 -6.81
N THR A 58 -0.94 13.79 -8.12
CA THR A 58 -1.69 14.75 -8.95
C THR A 58 -2.79 14.11 -9.80
N GLY A 59 -2.97 12.80 -9.73
CA GLY A 59 -3.90 12.07 -10.59
C GLY A 59 -3.35 11.75 -11.98
N LYS A 60 -2.10 12.14 -12.27
CA LYS A 60 -1.45 11.86 -13.55
C LYS A 60 -0.69 10.54 -13.49
N SER A 61 -0.79 9.76 -14.55
CA SER A 61 -0.03 8.55 -14.74
C SER A 61 1.17 8.79 -15.65
N VAL A 62 2.24 8.02 -15.45
CA VAL A 62 3.39 7.99 -16.37
C VAL A 62 2.99 7.41 -17.73
N SER A 63 1.99 6.52 -17.74
CA SER A 63 1.38 6.00 -18.98
C SER A 63 -0.06 6.51 -19.06
N ASP A 64 -0.46 7.10 -20.17
CA ASP A 64 -1.81 7.64 -20.41
C ASP A 64 -2.93 6.58 -20.34
N LYS A 65 -2.59 5.33 -20.01
CA LYS A 65 -3.50 4.20 -19.99
C LYS A 65 -4.23 3.98 -18.67
N GLU A 66 -3.83 4.66 -17.58
CA GLU A 66 -4.42 4.47 -16.27
C GLU A 66 -5.10 5.75 -15.78
N ASN A 67 -6.37 5.63 -15.41
CA ASN A 67 -7.09 6.72 -14.75
C ASN A 67 -6.80 6.67 -13.25
N LEU A 68 -5.76 7.41 -12.82
CA LEU A 68 -5.43 7.53 -11.42
C LEU A 68 -6.20 8.68 -10.78
N GLN A 69 -6.54 8.49 -9.50
CA GLN A 69 -7.16 9.53 -8.70
C GLN A 69 -6.09 10.39 -8.05
N PRO A 70 -6.29 11.71 -7.91
CA PRO A 70 -5.33 12.55 -7.18
C PRO A 70 -5.49 12.36 -5.67
N LEU A 71 -4.39 12.21 -4.96
CA LEU A 71 -4.39 12.24 -3.50
C LEU A 71 -4.23 13.69 -2.99
N PHE A 72 -3.59 14.53 -3.79
CA PHE A 72 -3.43 15.95 -3.51
C PHE A 72 -4.80 16.62 -3.33
N ASN A 73 -4.91 17.47 -2.33
CA ASN A 73 -6.10 18.28 -2.05
C ASN A 73 -7.34 17.48 -1.59
N THR A 74 -7.13 16.26 -1.11
CA THR A 74 -8.19 15.45 -0.51
C THR A 74 -8.27 15.68 1.01
N CYS A 75 -9.36 15.24 1.63
CA CYS A 75 -9.51 15.30 3.08
C CYS A 75 -8.50 14.39 3.78
N ILE A 76 -8.19 13.23 3.19
CA ILE A 76 -7.21 12.31 3.78
C ILE A 76 -5.81 12.92 3.79
N GLU A 77 -5.44 13.67 2.75
CA GLU A 77 -4.16 14.40 2.72
C GLU A 77 -4.09 15.43 3.83
N LYS A 78 -5.18 16.18 4.06
CA LYS A 78 -5.26 17.14 5.16
C LYS A 78 -5.17 16.47 6.52
N VAL A 79 -5.78 15.30 6.68
CA VAL A 79 -5.68 14.52 7.92
C VAL A 79 -4.23 14.15 8.19
N PHE A 80 -3.50 13.69 7.17
CA PHE A 80 -2.07 13.35 7.31
C PHE A 80 -1.23 14.57 7.68
N PHE A 81 -1.48 15.69 7.01
CA PHE A 81 -0.77 16.94 7.29
C PHE A 81 -1.00 17.40 8.73
N ASP A 82 -2.26 17.42 9.17
CA ASP A 82 -2.64 17.85 10.51
C ASP A 82 -2.08 16.91 11.59
N ALA A 83 -2.16 15.60 11.35
CA ALA A 83 -1.61 14.60 12.28
C ALA A 83 -0.09 14.76 12.40
N LEU A 84 0.61 14.97 11.30
CA LEU A 84 2.07 15.17 11.31
C LEU A 84 2.44 16.42 12.12
N ARG A 85 1.71 17.52 11.94
CA ARG A 85 1.95 18.77 12.67
C ARG A 85 1.75 18.61 14.17
N GLU A 86 0.84 17.75 14.60
CA GLU A 86 0.60 17.48 16.00
C GLU A 86 1.63 16.53 16.63
N CYS A 87 2.44 15.86 15.83
CA CYS A 87 3.56 15.05 16.29
C CYS A 87 4.76 15.95 16.62
N ARG A 88 4.78 16.52 17.81
CA ARG A 88 5.76 17.54 18.23
C ARG A 88 7.20 17.04 18.27
N THR A 89 7.41 15.74 18.38
CA THR A 89 8.75 15.13 18.46
C THR A 89 9.36 14.89 17.08
N ILE A 90 8.59 15.09 16.00
CA ILE A 90 9.02 14.85 14.63
C ILE A 90 9.43 16.17 14.00
N PRO A 91 10.65 16.28 13.41
CA PRO A 91 11.01 17.45 12.62
C PRO A 91 10.05 17.63 11.45
N GLN A 92 9.48 18.84 11.33
CA GLN A 92 8.45 19.11 10.33
C GLN A 92 9.08 19.40 8.96
N PRO A 93 8.37 19.10 7.85
CA PRO A 93 8.78 19.53 6.53
C PRO A 93 8.92 21.06 6.46
N HIS A 94 9.89 21.56 5.70
CA HIS A 94 10.15 23.01 5.59
C HIS A 94 9.01 23.75 4.91
N ASP A 95 8.39 23.12 3.91
CA ASP A 95 7.32 23.73 3.12
C ASP A 95 6.39 22.67 2.52
N SER A 96 5.39 23.14 1.78
CA SER A 96 4.43 22.26 1.10
C SER A 96 5.08 21.42 -0.01
N THR A 97 6.16 21.88 -0.61
CA THR A 97 6.90 21.13 -1.64
C THR A 97 7.59 19.92 -1.04
N GLU A 98 8.21 20.07 0.12
CA GLU A 98 8.83 18.94 0.83
C GLU A 98 7.78 17.94 1.28
N PHE A 99 6.66 18.41 1.82
CA PHE A 99 5.53 17.54 2.20
C PHE A 99 5.02 16.75 0.99
N ALA A 100 4.82 17.42 -0.15
CA ALA A 100 4.37 16.77 -1.39
C ALA A 100 5.36 15.69 -1.85
N ARG A 101 6.66 15.98 -1.77
CA ARG A 101 7.71 15.02 -2.13
C ARG A 101 7.66 13.78 -1.24
N LEU A 102 7.50 13.97 0.06
CA LEU A 102 7.40 12.86 1.01
C LEU A 102 6.14 12.02 0.78
N MET A 103 5.02 12.66 0.44
CA MET A 103 3.78 11.95 0.09
C MET A 103 3.94 11.15 -1.20
N GLN A 104 4.59 11.70 -2.21
CA GLN A 104 4.90 10.98 -3.45
C GLN A 104 5.79 9.76 -3.19
N GLU A 105 6.78 9.89 -2.31
CA GLU A 105 7.62 8.76 -1.90
C GLU A 105 6.81 7.69 -1.17
N ALA A 106 5.88 8.08 -0.29
CA ALA A 106 5.01 7.15 0.41
C ALA A 106 4.11 6.36 -0.56
N ILE A 107 3.55 7.03 -1.56
CA ILE A 107 2.73 6.37 -2.60
C ILE A 107 3.58 5.37 -3.38
N ARG A 108 4.80 5.75 -3.78
CA ARG A 108 5.72 4.85 -4.49
C ARG A 108 6.11 3.64 -3.64
N GLY A 109 6.28 3.86 -2.32
CA GLY A 109 6.55 2.78 -1.38
C GLY A 109 5.42 1.76 -1.31
N ALA A 110 4.16 2.22 -1.32
CA ALA A 110 2.99 1.34 -1.36
C ALA A 110 2.94 0.54 -2.66
N GLN A 111 3.21 1.18 -3.79
CA GLN A 111 3.26 0.52 -5.09
C GLN A 111 4.35 -0.55 -5.14
N LYS A 112 5.51 -0.26 -4.55
CA LYS A 112 6.61 -1.23 -4.46
C LYS A 112 6.23 -2.43 -3.60
N ARG A 113 5.62 -2.20 -2.42
CA ARG A 113 5.16 -3.30 -1.55
C ARG A 113 4.19 -4.22 -2.29
N LEU A 114 3.27 -3.66 -3.06
CA LEU A 114 2.29 -4.42 -3.82
C LEU A 114 2.96 -5.26 -4.92
N ARG A 115 3.91 -4.68 -5.65
CA ARG A 115 4.68 -5.41 -6.68
C ARG A 115 5.49 -6.55 -6.07
N ASP A 116 6.14 -6.30 -4.94
CA ASP A 116 6.95 -7.31 -4.24
C ASP A 116 6.06 -8.44 -3.72
N ALA A 117 4.87 -8.12 -3.20
CA ALA A 117 3.89 -9.12 -2.76
C ALA A 117 3.42 -9.99 -3.94
N LYS A 118 3.14 -9.39 -5.11
CA LYS A 118 2.76 -10.12 -6.32
C LYS A 118 3.90 -11.03 -6.81
N ARG A 119 5.14 -10.56 -6.77
CA ARG A 119 6.31 -11.37 -7.13
C ARG A 119 6.47 -12.57 -6.21
N ARG A 120 6.31 -12.38 -4.90
CA ARG A 120 6.37 -13.49 -3.92
C ARG A 120 5.28 -14.52 -4.18
N ALA A 121 4.06 -14.09 -4.44
CA ALA A 121 2.94 -14.97 -4.77
C ALA A 121 3.22 -15.76 -6.04
N ASN A 122 3.74 -15.12 -7.10
CA ASN A 122 4.10 -15.76 -8.35
C ASN A 122 5.25 -16.77 -8.17
N ARG A 123 6.25 -16.44 -7.36
CA ARG A 123 7.34 -17.38 -7.04
C ARG A 123 6.83 -18.61 -6.30
N SER A 124 5.95 -18.42 -5.31
CA SER A 124 5.35 -19.53 -4.55
C SER A 124 4.57 -20.47 -5.46
N VAL A 125 3.74 -19.92 -6.36
CA VAL A 125 2.99 -20.70 -7.35
C VAL A 125 3.93 -21.44 -8.28
N HIS A 126 4.98 -20.80 -8.75
CA HIS A 126 5.96 -21.40 -9.67
C HIS A 126 6.75 -22.54 -9.02
N VAL A 127 7.21 -22.34 -7.78
CA VAL A 127 7.91 -23.36 -7.01
C VAL A 127 6.99 -24.56 -6.74
N GLU A 128 5.76 -24.33 -6.37
CA GLU A 128 4.77 -25.40 -6.14
C GLU A 128 4.47 -26.16 -7.42
N GLY A 129 4.33 -25.48 -8.55
CA GLY A 129 4.15 -26.11 -9.84
C GLY A 129 5.32 -27.02 -10.22
N ARG A 130 6.56 -26.57 -10.01
CA ARG A 130 7.76 -27.39 -10.24
C ARG A 130 7.79 -28.63 -9.33
N ARG A 131 7.45 -28.43 -8.06
CA ARG A 131 7.42 -29.53 -7.09
C ARG A 131 6.39 -30.58 -7.48
N GLN A 132 5.18 -30.17 -7.85
CA GLN A 132 4.13 -31.07 -8.29
C GLN A 132 4.52 -31.85 -9.54
N LYS A 133 5.14 -31.18 -10.50
CA LYS A 133 5.65 -31.82 -11.73
C LYS A 133 6.72 -32.85 -11.42
N TYR A 134 7.66 -32.52 -10.56
CA TYR A 134 8.72 -33.43 -10.13
C TYR A 134 8.13 -34.66 -9.44
N MET A 135 7.19 -34.48 -8.52
CA MET A 135 6.53 -35.59 -7.81
C MET A 135 5.76 -36.49 -8.77
N ALA A 136 5.08 -35.91 -9.77
CA ALA A 136 4.37 -36.68 -10.80
C ALA A 136 5.31 -37.50 -11.65
N GLU A 137 6.47 -36.95 -12.06
CA GLU A 137 7.49 -37.63 -12.82
C GLU A 137 8.10 -38.79 -12.01
N MET A 138 8.38 -38.60 -10.74
CA MET A 138 8.91 -39.62 -9.85
C MET A 138 7.91 -40.77 -9.65
N ALA A 139 6.65 -40.47 -9.45
CA ALA A 139 5.59 -41.47 -9.32
C ALA A 139 5.47 -42.31 -10.60
N HIS A 140 5.50 -41.68 -11.77
CA HIS A 140 5.43 -42.35 -13.06
C HIS A 140 6.65 -43.28 -13.28
N ARG A 141 7.84 -42.79 -12.96
CA ARG A 141 9.08 -43.57 -13.06
C ARG A 141 9.05 -44.79 -12.16
N TYR A 142 8.55 -44.63 -10.92
CA TYR A 142 8.43 -45.70 -9.95
C TYR A 142 7.48 -46.81 -10.42
N GLU A 143 6.33 -46.43 -10.98
CA GLU A 143 5.38 -47.40 -11.56
C GLU A 143 5.97 -48.16 -12.75
N GLY A 144 6.82 -47.52 -13.56
CA GLY A 144 7.52 -48.14 -14.68
C GLY A 144 8.59 -49.10 -14.28
N GLU A 145 9.18 -48.96 -13.10
CA GLU A 145 10.26 -49.83 -12.60
C GLU A 145 9.76 -51.14 -11.95
N HIS A 146 8.46 -51.26 -11.66
CA HIS A 146 7.87 -52.43 -11.03
C HIS A 146 6.65 -52.96 -11.83
N PRO A 147 6.81 -53.22 -13.14
CA PRO A 147 5.70 -53.75 -13.93
C PRO A 147 5.41 -55.19 -13.57
N GLY A 148 4.18 -55.55 -13.28
CA GLY A 148 3.72 -56.91 -13.12
C GLY A 148 3.82 -57.53 -11.73
N GLN A 149 3.94 -56.72 -10.73
CA GLN A 149 3.76 -57.21 -9.35
C GLN A 149 2.37 -57.03 -8.88
#